data_3f6295db83ecb6b1ebc21f1d5db53659
#
_entry.id   3f6295db83ecb6b1ebc21f1d5db53659
#
_cell.length_a   1.000
_cell.length_b   1.000
_cell.length_c   1.000
_cell.angle_alpha   90.00
_cell.angle_beta   90.00
_cell.angle_gamma   90.00
#
_symmetry.space_group_name_H-M   'P 1'
#
loop_
_entity.id
_entity.type
_entity.pdbx_description
1 polymer ?
#
loop_
_entity_poly.entity_id
_entity_poly.type
_entity_poly.pdbx_seq_one_letter_code
_entity_poly.pdbx_strand_id
1 'polypeptide(L)'
;MLTGHLFARLVAALVAVILGAAGNLSDQISSDGPDPAAADWNMGPYGLPVADDDAAGWGDTHAAYPATDIFVGCGATLVSPVRGTVLEVRRVDSYDPAVDNPATRGGRSVAILGLDGVRYYLAHFDTIEPDLAAGDPVSLGQPLGTMGDTGRTSACHLHFSISPPCPGEESSVRRGVVWPYPYLDAWRRGEQASPVAEVDGWVAANPSACADAMVDPFAADS
;
A
#
# COMPACT_ATOMS: atom_id res chain seq x y z
N MET A 1 9.17 -80.09 0.71
CA MET A 1 7.99 -79.29 1.07
C MET A 1 8.25 -78.60 2.42
N LEU A 2 9.03 -77.57 2.41
CA LEU A 2 9.31 -76.74 3.61
C LEU A 2 9.76 -75.34 3.13
N THR A 3 8.86 -74.49 2.74
CA THR A 3 9.14 -73.02 2.49
C THR A 3 7.84 -72.24 2.46
N GLY A 4 7.11 -72.18 3.54
CA GLY A 4 5.83 -71.47 3.53
C GLY A 4 5.47 -70.71 4.79
N HIS A 5 6.26 -70.76 5.85
CA HIS A 5 5.84 -70.14 7.15
C HIS A 5 6.79 -69.08 7.72
N LEU A 6 7.82 -68.67 6.97
CA LEU A 6 8.76 -67.67 7.50
C LEU A 6 8.46 -66.24 6.99
N PHE A 7 7.62 -66.08 5.97
CA PHE A 7 7.30 -64.79 5.41
C PHE A 7 6.11 -64.07 6.10
N ALA A 8 5.27 -64.78 6.84
CA ALA A 8 4.07 -64.23 7.48
C ALA A 8 4.32 -63.57 8.83
N ARG A 9 5.53 -63.73 9.42
CA ARG A 9 5.84 -63.13 10.74
C ARG A 9 6.66 -61.85 10.70
N LEU A 10 7.19 -61.42 9.57
CA LEU A 10 7.96 -60.19 9.42
C LEU A 10 7.11 -58.97 8.98
N VAL A 11 5.90 -59.20 8.48
CA VAL A 11 5.02 -58.08 8.06
C VAL A 11 4.18 -57.54 9.24
N ALA A 12 3.95 -58.37 10.28
CA ALA A 12 3.18 -57.92 11.45
C ALA A 12 3.96 -57.02 12.44
N ALA A 13 5.30 -57.03 12.38
CA ALA A 13 6.14 -56.24 13.28
C ALA A 13 6.43 -54.82 12.76
N LEU A 14 6.18 -54.52 11.47
CA LEU A 14 6.47 -53.21 10.89
C LEU A 14 5.25 -52.25 10.92
N VAL A 15 4.04 -52.76 11.17
CA VAL A 15 2.81 -51.94 11.25
C VAL A 15 2.58 -51.37 12.63
N ALA A 16 3.18 -51.94 13.68
CA ALA A 16 2.99 -51.49 15.07
C ALA A 16 3.88 -50.27 15.48
N VAL A 17 4.89 -49.90 14.68
CA VAL A 17 5.82 -48.80 15.01
C VAL A 17 5.36 -47.44 14.37
N ILE A 18 4.42 -47.47 13.40
CA ILE A 18 3.97 -46.25 12.72
C ILE A 18 2.73 -45.61 13.39
N LEU A 19 2.09 -46.27 14.32
CA LEU A 19 0.89 -45.78 15.03
C LEU A 19 1.18 -45.15 16.40
N GLY A 20 2.44 -44.97 16.77
CA GLY A 20 2.84 -44.39 18.07
C GLY A 20 3.40 -42.94 18.02
N ALA A 21 3.42 -42.31 16.86
CA ALA A 21 3.94 -40.92 16.71
C ALA A 21 2.95 -39.96 16.06
N ALA A 22 1.66 -40.15 16.30
CA ALA A 22 0.67 -39.07 16.10
C ALA A 22 0.59 -38.26 17.40
N GLY A 23 1.71 -37.72 17.83
CA GLY A 23 1.77 -36.60 18.78
C GLY A 23 1.20 -35.38 18.05
N ASN A 24 0.25 -34.74 18.70
CA ASN A 24 -0.42 -33.53 18.27
C ASN A 24 0.55 -32.54 17.63
N LEU A 25 0.49 -32.41 16.31
CA LEU A 25 1.17 -31.35 15.53
C LEU A 25 0.35 -30.04 15.58
N SER A 26 -0.63 -29.93 16.47
CA SER A 26 -1.51 -28.76 16.62
C SER A 26 -1.04 -27.74 17.65
N ASP A 27 0.11 -27.94 18.33
CA ASP A 27 0.52 -27.06 19.44
C ASP A 27 1.85 -26.30 19.23
N GLN A 28 2.30 -26.12 17.98
CA GLN A 28 3.53 -25.36 17.71
C GLN A 28 3.34 -24.33 16.57
N ILE A 29 2.15 -23.74 16.45
CA ILE A 29 2.03 -22.46 15.77
C ILE A 29 1.93 -21.43 16.88
N SER A 30 3.07 -21.04 17.45
CA SER A 30 3.20 -19.82 18.24
C SER A 30 3.00 -18.66 17.26
N SER A 31 1.80 -18.11 17.21
CA SER A 31 1.45 -16.88 16.49
C SER A 31 1.88 -15.68 17.32
N ASP A 32 3.17 -15.60 17.70
CA ASP A 32 3.73 -14.46 18.43
C ASP A 32 4.16 -13.31 17.50
N GLY A 33 3.60 -13.23 16.29
CA GLY A 33 3.57 -11.99 15.55
C GLY A 33 2.38 -11.14 16.05
N PRO A 34 2.49 -9.81 16.09
CA PRO A 34 1.33 -8.97 16.38
C PRO A 34 0.21 -9.35 15.39
N ASP A 35 -0.92 -9.81 15.92
CA ASP A 35 -2.12 -10.09 15.14
C ASP A 35 -2.50 -8.81 14.37
N PRO A 36 -2.41 -8.77 13.03
CA PRO A 36 -2.81 -7.59 12.27
C PRO A 36 -4.30 -7.26 12.45
N ALA A 37 -5.09 -8.17 13.04
CA ALA A 37 -6.47 -7.92 13.43
C ALA A 37 -6.61 -7.27 14.82
N ALA A 38 -5.54 -7.18 15.62
CA ALA A 38 -5.53 -6.53 16.94
C ALA A 38 -5.25 -5.02 16.87
N ALA A 39 -5.23 -4.41 15.66
CA ALA A 39 -5.18 -2.97 15.51
C ALA A 39 -6.42 -2.33 16.14
N ASP A 40 -6.19 -1.34 16.98
CA ASP A 40 -7.17 -0.63 17.79
C ASP A 40 -8.41 -0.22 16.98
N TRP A 41 -9.54 -0.92 17.18
CA TRP A 41 -10.81 -0.64 16.52
C TRP A 41 -11.42 0.73 16.90
N ASN A 42 -10.78 1.44 17.84
CA ASN A 42 -11.18 2.78 18.27
C ASN A 42 -10.62 3.89 17.36
N MET A 43 -9.59 3.60 16.54
CA MET A 43 -9.19 4.48 15.46
C MET A 43 -10.08 4.18 14.26
N GLY A 44 -10.67 5.22 13.68
CA GLY A 44 -11.49 5.09 12.47
C GLY A 44 -10.69 4.49 11.30
N PRO A 45 -11.30 4.27 10.12
CA PRO A 45 -10.64 3.68 8.96
C PRO A 45 -9.60 4.57 8.30
N TYR A 46 -9.52 5.87 8.65
CA TYR A 46 -8.66 6.88 8.00
C TYR A 46 -7.79 7.64 8.99
N GLY A 47 -6.59 8.04 8.56
CA GLY A 47 -5.67 8.90 9.29
C GLY A 47 -4.73 9.66 8.34
N LEU A 48 -3.93 10.57 8.89
CA LEU A 48 -2.94 11.28 8.10
C LEU A 48 -1.82 10.34 7.63
N PRO A 49 -1.26 10.56 6.41
CA PRO A 49 -0.15 9.75 5.89
C PRO A 49 1.22 10.12 6.48
N VAL A 50 1.26 10.85 7.58
CA VAL A 50 2.46 11.27 8.31
C VAL A 50 2.27 10.99 9.80
N ALA A 51 3.35 10.58 10.49
CA ALA A 51 3.28 10.24 11.92
C ALA A 51 3.24 11.48 12.84
N ASP A 52 3.83 12.60 12.41
CA ASP A 52 3.80 13.89 13.12
C ASP A 52 2.75 14.78 12.47
N ASP A 53 1.50 14.62 12.89
CA ASP A 53 0.35 15.33 12.36
C ASP A 53 0.27 16.80 12.80
N ASP A 54 0.81 17.12 13.98
CA ASP A 54 0.84 18.49 14.50
C ASP A 54 1.77 19.41 13.69
N ALA A 55 2.88 18.85 13.17
CA ALA A 55 3.83 19.58 12.34
C ALA A 55 3.42 19.67 10.87
N ALA A 56 2.47 18.83 10.42
CA ALA A 56 2.09 18.73 9.02
C ALA A 56 1.33 19.97 8.53
N GLY A 57 1.75 20.49 7.36
CA GLY A 57 1.06 21.58 6.65
C GLY A 57 0.80 21.22 5.20
N TRP A 58 -0.30 21.70 4.63
CA TRP A 58 -0.64 21.57 3.20
C TRP A 58 -1.49 22.73 2.74
N GLY A 59 -1.56 22.90 1.40
CA GLY A 59 -2.48 23.82 0.73
C GLY A 59 -3.69 23.10 0.14
N ASP A 60 -4.63 23.87 -0.36
CA ASP A 60 -5.85 23.41 -1.03
C ASP A 60 -5.67 23.25 -2.56
N THR A 61 -4.46 23.44 -3.07
CA THR A 61 -4.17 23.37 -4.50
C THR A 61 -2.91 22.53 -4.77
N HIS A 62 -2.92 21.89 -5.94
CA HIS A 62 -1.76 21.25 -6.57
C HIS A 62 -1.72 21.67 -8.04
N ALA A 63 -0.53 21.74 -8.67
CA ALA A 63 -0.31 22.47 -9.91
C ALA A 63 -1.19 22.05 -11.11
N ALA A 64 -1.36 20.73 -11.36
CA ALA A 64 -1.93 20.26 -12.63
C ALA A 64 -3.10 19.26 -12.48
N TYR A 65 -3.25 18.62 -11.33
CA TYR A 65 -4.26 17.58 -11.11
C TYR A 65 -4.58 17.45 -9.62
N PRO A 66 -5.69 16.77 -9.24
CA PRO A 66 -6.07 16.58 -7.85
C PRO A 66 -5.03 15.75 -7.08
N ALA A 67 -4.24 16.43 -6.26
CA ALA A 67 -3.28 15.87 -5.31
C ALA A 67 -3.07 16.89 -4.18
N THR A 68 -2.32 16.50 -3.15
CA THR A 68 -1.94 17.41 -2.05
C THR A 68 -0.50 17.15 -1.64
N ASP A 69 0.31 18.19 -1.63
CA ASP A 69 1.67 18.15 -1.12
C ASP A 69 1.64 18.48 0.38
N ILE A 70 2.16 17.55 1.19
CA ILE A 70 2.18 17.62 2.66
C ILE A 70 3.61 17.88 3.11
N PHE A 71 3.80 18.94 3.89
CA PHE A 71 5.08 19.41 4.39
C PHE A 71 5.18 19.16 5.90
N VAL A 72 6.16 18.35 6.32
CA VAL A 72 6.56 18.14 7.73
C VAL A 72 8.02 18.48 7.87
N GLY A 73 8.85 17.94 6.98
CA GLY A 73 10.30 18.10 6.93
C GLY A 73 10.98 16.83 6.44
N CYS A 74 12.21 16.97 5.92
CA CYS A 74 13.00 15.82 5.47
C CYS A 74 13.16 14.79 6.59
N GLY A 75 13.02 13.51 6.25
CA GLY A 75 13.15 12.40 7.19
C GLY A 75 11.92 12.16 8.09
N ALA A 76 10.86 12.96 7.98
CA ALA A 76 9.60 12.69 8.70
C ALA A 76 9.06 11.31 8.35
N THR A 77 8.53 10.59 9.34
CA THR A 77 7.98 9.24 9.13
C THR A 77 6.67 9.30 8.35
N LEU A 78 6.64 8.61 7.23
CA LEU A 78 5.45 8.40 6.42
C LEU A 78 4.76 7.10 6.84
N VAL A 79 3.44 7.15 6.97
CA VAL A 79 2.64 6.04 7.47
C VAL A 79 1.46 5.74 6.53
N SER A 80 0.91 4.54 6.64
CA SER A 80 -0.30 4.20 5.88
C SER A 80 -1.51 4.99 6.38
N PRO A 81 -2.22 5.72 5.49
CA PRO A 81 -3.42 6.49 5.86
C PRO A 81 -4.66 5.62 6.05
N VAL A 82 -4.57 4.34 5.72
CA VAL A 82 -5.67 3.39 5.74
C VAL A 82 -5.18 1.98 6.09
N ARG A 83 -6.11 1.10 6.44
CA ARG A 83 -5.87 -0.34 6.39
C ARG A 83 -6.07 -0.82 4.95
N GLY A 84 -5.16 -1.66 4.45
CA GLY A 84 -5.24 -2.11 3.06
C GLY A 84 -4.15 -3.10 2.67
N THR A 85 -3.88 -3.14 1.38
CA THR A 85 -2.84 -3.97 0.76
C THR A 85 -1.93 -3.09 -0.09
N VAL A 86 -0.63 -3.26 0.03
CA VAL A 86 0.35 -2.59 -0.83
C VAL A 86 0.16 -3.04 -2.27
N LEU A 87 -0.11 -2.12 -3.18
CA LEU A 87 -0.21 -2.39 -4.62
C LEU A 87 1.15 -2.35 -5.29
N GLU A 88 1.98 -1.38 -4.91
CA GLU A 88 3.23 -1.10 -5.58
C GLU A 88 4.23 -0.47 -4.62
N VAL A 89 5.51 -0.87 -4.76
CA VAL A 89 6.65 -0.26 -4.06
C VAL A 89 7.72 0.08 -5.10
N ARG A 90 7.96 1.35 -5.31
CA ARG A 90 9.03 1.83 -6.20
C ARG A 90 10.21 2.33 -5.37
N ARG A 91 11.27 1.51 -5.30
CA ARG A 91 12.45 1.78 -4.46
C ARG A 91 13.55 2.56 -5.15
N VAL A 92 13.53 2.60 -6.49
CA VAL A 92 14.56 3.26 -7.29
C VAL A 92 14.02 4.59 -7.78
N ASP A 93 14.75 5.67 -7.50
CA ASP A 93 14.54 6.94 -8.17
C ASP A 93 15.14 6.86 -9.57
N SER A 94 14.28 6.82 -10.57
CA SER A 94 14.65 6.76 -11.98
C SER A 94 14.33 8.07 -12.73
N TYR A 95 14.01 9.15 -12.00
CA TYR A 95 13.74 10.44 -12.60
C TYR A 95 15.02 11.04 -13.21
N ASP A 96 14.89 11.46 -14.46
CA ASP A 96 15.95 12.20 -15.19
C ASP A 96 15.36 13.54 -15.64
N PRO A 97 15.84 14.67 -15.10
CA PRO A 97 15.34 15.99 -15.48
C PRO A 97 15.59 16.36 -16.95
N ALA A 98 16.52 15.70 -17.63
CA ALA A 98 16.76 15.92 -19.06
C ALA A 98 15.69 15.28 -19.95
N VAL A 99 15.03 14.23 -19.45
CA VAL A 99 13.94 13.51 -20.13
C VAL A 99 12.57 13.98 -19.65
N ASP A 100 12.46 14.25 -18.35
CA ASP A 100 11.24 14.62 -17.63
C ASP A 100 10.06 13.65 -17.87
N ASN A 101 10.35 12.33 -17.87
CA ASN A 101 9.33 11.32 -18.07
C ASN A 101 8.28 11.38 -16.95
N PRO A 102 6.99 11.64 -17.27
CA PRO A 102 5.93 11.74 -16.26
C PRO A 102 5.80 10.50 -15.35
N ALA A 103 6.05 9.30 -15.87
CA ALA A 103 5.97 8.05 -15.10
C ALA A 103 7.04 7.94 -13.98
N THR A 104 8.10 8.74 -14.03
CA THR A 104 9.20 8.70 -13.04
C THR A 104 9.20 9.88 -12.09
N ARG A 105 8.31 10.87 -12.29
CA ARG A 105 8.27 12.12 -11.49
C ARG A 105 8.05 11.91 -10.00
N GLY A 106 7.36 10.83 -9.60
CA GLY A 106 7.13 10.49 -8.19
C GLY A 106 8.37 9.99 -7.45
N GLY A 107 9.47 9.66 -8.15
CA GLY A 107 10.66 9.08 -7.54
C GLY A 107 10.36 7.76 -6.82
N ARG A 108 10.84 7.62 -5.57
CA ARG A 108 10.47 6.49 -4.71
C ARG A 108 9.05 6.67 -4.20
N SER A 109 8.25 5.61 -4.29
CA SER A 109 6.80 5.71 -3.99
C SER A 109 6.21 4.40 -3.49
N VAL A 110 5.09 4.53 -2.78
CA VAL A 110 4.25 3.41 -2.33
C VAL A 110 2.81 3.69 -2.73
N ALA A 111 2.12 2.68 -3.27
CA ALA A 111 0.69 2.74 -3.51
C ALA A 111 -0.03 1.66 -2.69
N ILE A 112 -1.17 2.02 -2.10
CA ILE A 112 -1.97 1.15 -1.23
C ILE A 112 -3.39 1.07 -1.78
N LEU A 113 -3.94 -0.14 -1.87
CA LEU A 113 -5.37 -0.37 -2.02
C LEU A 113 -5.99 -0.43 -0.63
N GLY A 114 -6.76 0.57 -0.27
CA GLY A 114 -7.53 0.58 0.97
C GLY A 114 -8.59 -0.53 0.98
N LEU A 115 -9.01 -0.97 2.16
CA LEU A 115 -10.15 -1.90 2.31
C LEU A 115 -11.46 -1.29 1.76
N ASP A 116 -11.49 0.02 1.58
CA ASP A 116 -12.58 0.78 0.96
C ASP A 116 -12.58 0.73 -0.58
N GLY A 117 -11.59 0.05 -1.20
CA GLY A 117 -11.45 -0.08 -2.64
C GLY A 117 -10.80 1.12 -3.34
N VAL A 118 -10.32 2.11 -2.60
CA VAL A 118 -9.67 3.31 -3.12
C VAL A 118 -8.15 3.12 -3.14
N ARG A 119 -7.47 3.67 -4.13
CA ARG A 119 -6.01 3.71 -4.23
C ARG A 119 -5.49 4.99 -3.60
N TYR A 120 -4.55 4.84 -2.68
CA TYR A 120 -3.79 5.90 -2.01
C TYR A 120 -2.35 5.84 -2.47
N TYR A 121 -1.83 6.95 -3.00
CA TYR A 121 -0.49 7.03 -3.54
C TYR A 121 0.34 8.03 -2.75
N LEU A 122 1.53 7.58 -2.34
CA LEU A 122 2.51 8.32 -1.56
C LEU A 122 3.81 8.37 -2.37
N ALA A 123 4.39 9.55 -2.61
CA ALA A 123 5.59 9.71 -3.42
C ALA A 123 6.63 10.63 -2.77
N HIS A 124 7.82 10.71 -3.38
CA HIS A 124 8.99 11.47 -2.94
C HIS A 124 9.63 10.94 -1.66
N PHE A 125 9.56 9.61 -1.40
CA PHE A 125 10.25 9.00 -0.26
C PHE A 125 11.77 9.21 -0.33
N ASP A 126 12.43 9.39 0.82
CA ASP A 126 13.86 9.19 0.97
C ASP A 126 14.19 7.72 1.16
N THR A 127 13.54 7.05 2.12
CA THR A 127 13.66 5.62 2.34
C THR A 127 12.29 4.96 2.35
N ILE A 128 12.23 3.68 2.00
CA ILE A 128 11.03 2.84 2.14
C ILE A 128 11.42 1.66 3.01
N GLU A 129 10.53 1.26 3.96
CA GLU A 129 10.75 0.13 4.85
C GLU A 129 11.26 -1.08 4.04
N PRO A 130 12.41 -1.69 4.45
CA PRO A 130 13.15 -2.64 3.62
C PRO A 130 12.33 -3.87 3.23
N ASP A 131 11.49 -4.33 4.12
CA ASP A 131 10.70 -5.56 3.94
C ASP A 131 9.33 -5.32 3.30
N LEU A 132 8.92 -4.05 3.09
CA LEU A 132 7.63 -3.71 2.50
C LEU A 132 7.59 -4.14 1.02
N ALA A 133 6.61 -4.94 0.63
CA ALA A 133 6.46 -5.45 -0.74
C ALA A 133 5.02 -5.36 -1.24
N ALA A 134 4.85 -5.36 -2.57
CA ALA A 134 3.52 -5.49 -3.17
C ALA A 134 2.85 -6.80 -2.73
N GLY A 135 1.59 -6.71 -2.33
CA GLY A 135 0.80 -7.80 -1.75
C GLY A 135 0.78 -7.82 -0.23
N ASP A 136 1.65 -7.07 0.44
CA ASP A 136 1.67 -7.04 1.91
C ASP A 136 0.44 -6.32 2.47
N PRO A 137 -0.16 -6.85 3.54
CA PRO A 137 -1.17 -6.13 4.30
C PRO A 137 -0.53 -4.98 5.08
N VAL A 138 -1.22 -3.85 5.15
CA VAL A 138 -0.81 -2.71 5.98
C VAL A 138 -1.94 -2.28 6.90
N SER A 139 -1.57 -1.87 8.11
CA SER A 139 -2.47 -1.28 9.09
C SER A 139 -2.47 0.25 8.99
N LEU A 140 -3.55 0.89 9.41
CA LEU A 140 -3.59 2.34 9.62
C LEU A 140 -2.45 2.78 10.55
N GLY A 141 -1.69 3.81 10.16
CA GLY A 141 -0.56 4.33 10.93
C GLY A 141 0.72 3.47 10.87
N GLN A 142 0.71 2.35 10.11
CA GLN A 142 1.93 1.54 9.95
C GLN A 142 3.01 2.34 9.21
N PRO A 143 4.27 2.39 9.72
CA PRO A 143 5.38 3.01 9.01
C PRO A 143 5.60 2.40 7.64
N LEU A 144 5.83 3.27 6.64
CA LEU A 144 6.12 2.90 5.25
C LEU A 144 7.52 3.34 4.81
N GLY A 145 8.10 4.34 5.51
CA GLY A 145 9.39 4.92 5.21
C GLY A 145 9.51 6.37 5.68
N THR A 146 10.37 7.14 5.03
CA THR A 146 10.64 8.53 5.39
C THR A 146 10.45 9.50 4.23
N MET A 147 10.04 10.73 4.55
CA MET A 147 9.86 11.83 3.61
C MET A 147 11.20 12.28 3.02
N GLY A 148 11.25 12.44 1.70
CA GLY A 148 12.41 12.90 0.98
C GLY A 148 12.08 13.89 -0.13
N ASP A 149 12.96 13.90 -1.13
CA ASP A 149 12.90 14.77 -2.30
C ASP A 149 13.27 14.03 -3.60
N THR A 150 13.03 12.71 -3.66
CA THR A 150 13.27 11.92 -4.88
C THR A 150 12.25 12.23 -5.98
N GLY A 151 12.61 12.01 -7.24
CA GLY A 151 11.77 12.35 -8.37
C GLY A 151 11.80 13.85 -8.71
N ARG A 152 10.69 14.35 -9.27
CA ARG A 152 10.55 15.76 -9.66
C ARG A 152 10.02 16.60 -8.52
N THR A 153 10.90 17.13 -7.71
CA THR A 153 10.57 18.01 -6.60
C THR A 153 11.62 19.09 -6.38
N SER A 154 11.31 20.15 -5.65
CA SER A 154 12.22 21.22 -5.27
C SER A 154 12.51 21.27 -3.77
N ALA A 155 11.80 20.46 -2.96
CA ALA A 155 11.94 20.39 -1.51
C ALA A 155 11.36 19.09 -0.98
N CYS A 156 11.78 18.68 0.23
CA CYS A 156 11.18 17.53 0.91
C CYS A 156 9.69 17.78 1.19
N HIS A 157 8.86 16.90 0.67
CA HIS A 157 7.43 16.84 0.96
C HIS A 157 6.89 15.44 0.63
N LEU A 158 5.71 15.13 1.12
CA LEU A 158 4.96 13.98 0.67
C LEU A 158 3.96 14.44 -0.39
N HIS A 159 4.09 13.94 -1.61
CA HIS A 159 3.02 14.02 -2.60
C HIS A 159 2.01 12.92 -2.29
N PHE A 160 0.77 13.32 -2.01
CA PHE A 160 -0.32 12.41 -1.65
C PHE A 160 -1.48 12.54 -2.62
N SER A 161 -1.97 11.40 -3.14
CA SER A 161 -3.09 11.41 -4.07
C SER A 161 -4.06 10.25 -3.87
N ILE A 162 -5.31 10.46 -4.32
CA ILE A 162 -6.45 9.56 -4.22
C ILE A 162 -6.99 9.29 -5.61
N SER A 163 -7.16 8.00 -5.96
CA SER A 163 -7.62 7.59 -7.28
C SER A 163 -8.35 6.23 -7.24
N PRO A 164 -9.09 5.84 -8.30
CA PRO A 164 -9.49 4.45 -8.47
C PRO A 164 -8.27 3.55 -8.68
N PRO A 165 -8.37 2.24 -8.35
CA PRO A 165 -7.28 1.28 -8.51
C PRO A 165 -7.15 0.80 -9.97
N CYS A 166 -6.91 1.73 -10.90
CA CYS A 166 -6.66 1.38 -12.30
C CYS A 166 -5.46 0.43 -12.42
N PRO A 167 -5.54 -0.63 -13.23
CA PRO A 167 -4.41 -1.50 -13.52
C PRO A 167 -3.35 -0.80 -14.37
N GLY A 168 -2.16 -1.43 -14.51
CA GLY A 168 -1.08 -0.96 -15.37
C GLY A 168 -0.05 -0.10 -14.67
N GLU A 169 0.80 0.54 -15.47
CA GLU A 169 1.88 1.42 -15.04
C GLU A 169 1.36 2.78 -14.55
N GLU A 170 2.26 3.64 -14.07
CA GLU A 170 1.91 5.01 -13.66
C GLU A 170 1.24 5.78 -14.82
N SER A 171 0.19 6.53 -14.48
CA SER A 171 -0.61 7.27 -15.46
C SER A 171 -1.22 8.53 -14.83
N SER A 172 -1.80 9.40 -15.67
CA SER A 172 -2.50 10.61 -15.19
C SER A 172 -3.63 10.28 -14.21
N VAL A 173 -4.39 9.21 -14.43
CA VAL A 173 -5.44 8.74 -13.50
C VAL A 173 -4.87 8.32 -12.17
N ARG A 174 -3.78 7.54 -12.19
CA ARG A 174 -3.15 7.01 -10.96
C ARG A 174 -2.45 8.08 -10.13
N ARG A 175 -2.14 9.23 -10.73
CA ARG A 175 -1.54 10.38 -10.03
C ARG A 175 -2.53 11.18 -9.19
N GLY A 176 -3.83 10.97 -9.35
CA GLY A 176 -4.88 11.55 -8.54
C GLY A 176 -6.05 12.08 -9.35
N VAL A 177 -7.27 11.81 -8.89
CA VAL A 177 -8.53 12.27 -9.51
C VAL A 177 -9.50 12.90 -8.52
N VAL A 178 -9.19 12.78 -7.22
CA VAL A 178 -9.96 13.36 -6.10
C VAL A 178 -9.00 14.20 -5.27
N TRP A 179 -9.44 15.41 -4.89
CA TRP A 179 -8.66 16.31 -4.05
C TRP A 179 -8.48 15.74 -2.65
N PRO A 180 -7.26 15.44 -2.18
CA PRO A 180 -7.05 14.86 -0.84
C PRO A 180 -7.27 15.87 0.30
N TYR A 181 -7.02 17.16 0.11
CA TYR A 181 -6.99 18.15 1.21
C TYR A 181 -8.28 18.20 2.05
N PRO A 182 -9.52 18.04 1.52
CA PRO A 182 -10.72 18.07 2.36
C PRO A 182 -10.77 16.85 3.31
N TYR A 183 -10.26 15.70 2.85
CA TYR A 183 -10.17 14.48 3.64
C TYR A 183 -9.06 14.59 4.68
N LEU A 184 -7.89 15.11 4.33
CA LEU A 184 -6.79 15.37 5.26
C LEU A 184 -7.22 16.33 6.38
N ASP A 185 -7.96 17.39 6.04
CA ASP A 185 -8.53 18.32 7.02
C ASP A 185 -9.53 17.64 7.97
N ALA A 186 -10.39 16.76 7.44
CA ALA A 186 -11.34 15.99 8.23
C ALA A 186 -10.61 14.98 9.14
N TRP A 187 -9.67 14.21 8.60
CA TRP A 187 -8.90 13.21 9.34
C TRP A 187 -8.07 13.85 10.46
N ARG A 188 -7.49 15.04 10.23
CA ARG A 188 -6.79 15.81 11.29
C ARG A 188 -7.71 16.18 12.45
N ARG A 189 -9.00 16.42 12.20
CA ARG A 189 -9.98 16.70 13.24
C ARG A 189 -10.57 15.43 13.88
N GLY A 190 -10.09 14.22 13.49
CA GLY A 190 -10.64 12.94 13.93
C GLY A 190 -11.95 12.54 13.25
N GLU A 191 -12.38 13.28 12.22
CA GLU A 191 -13.55 12.98 11.41
C GLU A 191 -13.19 11.90 10.38
N GLN A 192 -14.07 10.91 10.19
CA GLN A 192 -13.83 9.77 9.30
C GLN A 192 -14.47 9.97 7.92
N ALA A 193 -14.12 11.07 7.23
CA ALA A 193 -14.58 11.35 5.88
C ALA A 193 -14.02 10.33 4.88
N SER A 194 -14.92 9.72 4.10
CA SER A 194 -14.55 8.70 3.08
C SER A 194 -14.52 9.29 1.69
N PRO A 195 -13.46 9.06 0.88
CA PRO A 195 -13.38 9.51 -0.50
C PRO A 195 -14.13 8.61 -1.49
N VAL A 196 -14.68 7.47 -1.04
CA VAL A 196 -15.30 6.45 -1.91
C VAL A 196 -16.34 7.03 -2.85
N ALA A 197 -17.28 7.81 -2.31
CA ALA A 197 -18.38 8.36 -3.13
C ALA A 197 -17.88 9.30 -4.24
N GLU A 198 -16.80 10.05 -4.00
CA GLU A 198 -16.22 10.95 -4.98
C GLU A 198 -15.42 10.17 -6.03
N VAL A 199 -14.66 9.14 -5.62
CA VAL A 199 -13.98 8.22 -6.54
C VAL A 199 -14.98 7.47 -7.43
N ASP A 200 -16.05 6.93 -6.86
CA ASP A 200 -17.11 6.24 -7.62
C ASP A 200 -17.81 7.17 -8.60
N GLY A 201 -18.11 8.40 -8.18
CA GLY A 201 -18.68 9.43 -9.04
C GLY A 201 -17.76 9.78 -10.20
N TRP A 202 -16.46 9.90 -9.94
CA TRP A 202 -15.47 10.13 -10.99
C TRP A 202 -15.40 8.95 -11.98
N VAL A 203 -15.36 7.70 -11.50
CA VAL A 203 -15.36 6.49 -12.34
C VAL A 203 -16.61 6.42 -13.19
N ALA A 204 -17.78 6.71 -12.62
CA ALA A 204 -19.05 6.73 -13.36
C ALA A 204 -19.08 7.78 -14.48
N ALA A 205 -18.44 8.95 -14.23
CA ALA A 205 -18.32 10.01 -15.23
C ALA A 205 -17.24 9.73 -16.29
N ASN A 206 -16.28 8.84 -16.00
CA ASN A 206 -15.11 8.54 -16.86
C ASN A 206 -14.95 7.02 -17.07
N PRO A 207 -15.93 6.30 -17.62
CA PRO A 207 -15.98 4.84 -17.60
C PRO A 207 -14.86 4.13 -18.39
N SER A 208 -14.22 4.82 -19.35
CA SER A 208 -13.09 4.28 -20.13
C SER A 208 -11.72 4.70 -19.59
N ALA A 209 -11.65 5.64 -18.65
CA ALA A 209 -10.38 6.30 -18.27
C ALA A 209 -9.26 5.34 -17.87
N CYS A 210 -9.56 4.27 -17.11
CA CYS A 210 -8.55 3.26 -16.77
C CYS A 210 -8.06 2.49 -18.00
N ALA A 211 -8.93 2.18 -18.95
CA ALA A 211 -8.55 1.49 -20.19
C ALA A 211 -7.77 2.41 -21.12
N ASP A 212 -8.19 3.67 -21.26
CA ASP A 212 -7.52 4.68 -22.06
C ASP A 212 -6.11 4.96 -21.52
N ALA A 213 -5.94 5.05 -20.18
CA ALA A 213 -4.66 5.22 -19.51
C ALA A 213 -3.69 4.03 -19.70
N MET A 214 -4.16 2.84 -20.04
CA MET A 214 -3.30 1.71 -20.42
C MET A 214 -2.75 1.83 -21.85
N VAL A 215 -3.41 2.61 -22.71
CA VAL A 215 -2.99 2.83 -24.11
C VAL A 215 -2.12 4.07 -24.23
N ASP A 216 -2.54 5.18 -23.61
CA ASP A 216 -1.81 6.43 -23.52
C ASP A 216 -1.84 6.96 -22.09
N PRO A 217 -0.85 6.58 -21.27
CA PRO A 217 -0.87 6.85 -19.83
C PRO A 217 -0.97 8.33 -19.45
N PHE A 218 -0.53 9.25 -20.31
CA PHE A 218 -0.43 10.67 -20.02
C PHE A 218 -1.11 11.57 -21.05
N ALA A 219 -2.08 11.04 -21.82
CA ALA A 219 -2.83 11.82 -22.81
C ALA A 219 -3.47 13.10 -22.22
N ALA A 220 -3.90 13.05 -20.96
CA ALA A 220 -4.50 14.19 -20.28
C ALA A 220 -3.50 15.30 -19.87
N ASP A 221 -2.19 15.03 -19.99
CA ASP A 221 -1.10 15.98 -19.65
C ASP A 221 -0.54 16.70 -20.90
N SER A 222 -1.03 16.40 -22.10
CA SER A 222 -0.59 16.92 -23.39
C SER A 222 -1.31 18.17 -23.88
#